data_c727061c533b853829ce3e12cfc0a3bc
#
_entry.id   c727061c533b853829ce3e12cfc0a3bc
#
_cell.length_a   1.000
_cell.length_b   1.000
_cell.length_c   1.000
_cell.angle_alpha   90.00
_cell.angle_beta   90.00
_cell.angle_gamma   90.00
#
_symmetry.space_group_name_H-M   'P 1'
#
loop_
_entity.id
_entity.type
_entity.pdbx_description
1 polymer ?
#
loop_
_entity_poly.entity_id
_entity_poly.type
_entity_poly.pdbx_seq_one_letter_code
_entity_poly.pdbx_strand_id
1 'polypeptide(L)'
;MFVYHFRLRKSLLAAGAAAAALIIALAVILPGCRPKESTPIMAGTEEKRLAFLTGLGWTVDTAPVETLDLQLPDKWEDDWVDYTKLQAEQGLPFADFKGQQVRRYTYNVTNYPGIEKGVQINLYVWDQQLIGGDLVSLGENGFQAGLVFPKQQKT
;
A
#
# COMPACT_ATOMS: atom_id res chain seq x y z
N MET A 1 -19.79 54.58 -32.04
CA MET A 1 -19.97 53.16 -31.76
C MET A 1 -18.96 52.39 -32.60
N PHE A 2 -17.82 52.03 -32.02
CA PHE A 2 -16.72 51.39 -32.73
C PHE A 2 -16.79 49.88 -32.48
N VAL A 3 -16.99 49.11 -33.54
CA VAL A 3 -17.01 47.66 -33.49
C VAL A 3 -15.64 47.16 -33.87
N TYR A 4 -14.88 46.59 -32.93
CA TYR A 4 -13.58 45.94 -33.20
C TYR A 4 -13.84 44.49 -33.62
N HIS A 5 -13.57 44.18 -34.92
CA HIS A 5 -13.50 42.84 -35.42
C HIS A 5 -12.13 42.21 -35.11
N PHE A 6 -12.06 41.35 -34.14
CA PHE A 6 -10.85 40.58 -33.85
C PHE A 6 -10.80 39.34 -34.79
N ARG A 7 -9.95 39.42 -35.81
CA ARG A 7 -9.67 38.26 -36.69
C ARG A 7 -8.61 37.39 -36.01
N LEU A 8 -9.03 36.30 -35.33
CA LEU A 8 -8.12 35.26 -34.92
C LEU A 8 -7.53 34.57 -36.15
N ARG A 9 -6.22 34.64 -36.30
CA ARG A 9 -5.48 33.92 -37.36
C ARG A 9 -5.55 32.43 -37.06
N LYS A 10 -6.14 31.64 -37.97
CA LYS A 10 -6.28 30.19 -37.87
C LYS A 10 -4.92 29.46 -37.69
N SER A 11 -3.80 30.10 -38.05
CA SER A 11 -2.46 29.60 -37.88
C SER A 11 -1.97 29.47 -36.42
N LEU A 12 -2.52 30.28 -35.48
CA LEU A 12 -2.17 30.23 -34.07
C LEU A 12 -2.86 29.05 -33.35
N LEU A 13 -4.03 28.67 -33.81
CA LEU A 13 -4.75 27.49 -33.26
C LEU A 13 -4.09 26.17 -33.69
N ALA A 14 -3.53 26.11 -34.91
CA ALA A 14 -2.81 24.93 -35.39
C ALA A 14 -1.47 24.72 -34.64
N ALA A 15 -0.76 25.81 -34.31
CA ALA A 15 0.49 25.73 -33.56
C ALA A 15 0.26 25.28 -32.10
N GLY A 16 -0.82 25.73 -31.46
CA GLY A 16 -1.20 25.31 -30.10
C GLY A 16 -1.57 23.82 -30.03
N ALA A 17 -2.30 23.30 -31.02
CA ALA A 17 -2.69 21.90 -31.06
C ALA A 17 -1.49 20.96 -31.32
N ALA A 18 -0.53 21.39 -32.16
CA ALA A 18 0.68 20.64 -32.42
C ALA A 18 1.62 20.56 -31.20
N ALA A 19 1.73 21.67 -30.43
CA ALA A 19 2.52 21.70 -29.20
C ALA A 19 1.92 20.81 -28.10
N ALA A 20 0.59 20.81 -27.95
CA ALA A 20 -0.10 19.94 -26.99
C ALA A 20 0.04 18.44 -27.36
N ALA A 21 -0.06 18.08 -28.64
CA ALA A 21 0.16 16.72 -29.13
C ALA A 21 1.58 16.24 -28.92
N LEU A 22 2.60 17.10 -29.08
CA LEU A 22 4.02 16.80 -28.82
C LEU A 22 4.30 16.55 -27.35
N ILE A 23 3.68 17.32 -26.42
CA ILE A 23 3.81 17.11 -24.96
C ILE A 23 3.19 15.78 -24.53
N ILE A 24 2.03 15.43 -25.10
CA ILE A 24 1.37 14.15 -24.81
C ILE A 24 2.20 12.98 -25.37
N ALA A 25 2.75 13.11 -26.58
CA ALA A 25 3.60 12.08 -27.19
C ALA A 25 4.92 11.91 -26.42
N LEU A 26 5.52 12.99 -25.88
CA LEU A 26 6.75 12.92 -25.10
C LEU A 26 6.52 12.27 -23.72
N ALA A 27 5.36 12.47 -23.11
CA ALA A 27 4.98 11.83 -21.84
C ALA A 27 4.79 10.30 -22.00
N VAL A 28 4.43 9.81 -23.19
CA VAL A 28 4.27 8.37 -23.49
C VAL A 28 5.62 7.69 -23.77
N ILE A 29 6.65 8.45 -24.19
CA ILE A 29 7.95 7.90 -24.62
C ILE A 29 8.99 7.83 -23.48
N LEU A 30 8.76 8.51 -22.33
CA LEU A 30 9.64 8.42 -21.18
C LEU A 30 9.33 7.14 -20.37
N PRO A 31 10.19 6.11 -20.39
CA PRO A 31 9.92 4.82 -19.72
C PRO A 31 10.09 4.86 -18.19
N GLY A 32 10.03 6.05 -17.58
CA GLY A 32 10.25 6.24 -16.14
C GLY A 32 9.07 6.84 -15.35
N CYS A 33 7.99 7.30 -16.00
CA CYS A 33 6.88 8.01 -15.34
C CYS A 33 5.52 7.31 -15.40
N ARG A 34 5.49 5.98 -15.57
CA ARG A 34 4.25 5.25 -15.28
C ARG A 34 4.19 5.03 -13.79
N PRO A 35 3.13 5.49 -13.08
CA PRO A 35 2.85 4.99 -11.75
C PRO A 35 2.83 3.46 -11.86
N LYS A 36 3.62 2.78 -11.04
CA LYS A 36 3.59 1.33 -10.97
C LYS A 36 2.21 0.96 -10.43
N GLU A 37 1.27 0.65 -11.31
CA GLU A 37 -0.02 0.07 -10.92
C GLU A 37 0.32 -1.26 -10.25
N SER A 38 0.42 -1.23 -8.93
CA SER A 38 0.55 -2.45 -8.14
C SER A 38 -0.77 -3.20 -8.26
N THR A 39 -0.74 -4.38 -8.85
CA THR A 39 -1.91 -5.25 -8.87
C THR A 39 -2.36 -5.46 -7.42
N PRO A 40 -3.66 -5.23 -7.09
CA PRO A 40 -4.16 -5.41 -5.74
C PRO A 40 -3.89 -6.83 -5.22
N ILE A 41 -3.33 -6.92 -4.02
CA ILE A 41 -3.11 -8.20 -3.35
C ILE A 41 -4.44 -8.65 -2.74
N MET A 42 -4.97 -9.78 -3.17
CA MET A 42 -6.25 -10.29 -2.67
C MET A 42 -6.03 -11.13 -1.41
N ALA A 43 -6.72 -10.76 -0.31
CA ALA A 43 -6.61 -11.38 1.01
C ALA A 43 -7.97 -11.60 1.70
N GLY A 44 -9.06 -11.63 0.94
CA GLY A 44 -10.42 -11.75 1.47
C GLY A 44 -10.73 -13.10 2.12
N THR A 45 -10.10 -14.18 1.65
CA THR A 45 -10.27 -15.51 2.24
C THR A 45 -9.06 -15.92 3.08
N GLU A 46 -9.26 -16.89 3.99
CA GLU A 46 -8.18 -17.40 4.84
C GLU A 46 -7.06 -18.01 4.01
N GLU A 47 -7.39 -18.81 3.00
CA GLU A 47 -6.40 -19.43 2.11
C GLU A 47 -5.52 -18.38 1.43
N LYS A 48 -6.11 -17.25 0.98
CA LYS A 48 -5.36 -16.19 0.33
C LYS A 48 -4.43 -15.47 1.30
N ARG A 49 -4.87 -15.23 2.55
CA ARG A 49 -4.02 -14.63 3.59
C ARG A 49 -2.86 -15.55 3.95
N LEU A 50 -3.13 -16.83 4.17
CA LEU A 50 -2.09 -17.82 4.47
C LEU A 50 -1.11 -17.98 3.29
N ALA A 51 -1.61 -18.05 2.06
CA ALA A 51 -0.77 -18.12 0.86
C ALA A 51 0.13 -16.88 0.72
N PHE A 52 -0.40 -15.69 0.98
CA PHE A 52 0.37 -14.45 0.99
C PHE A 52 1.50 -14.49 2.03
N LEU A 53 1.20 -14.86 3.27
CA LEU A 53 2.19 -14.94 4.36
C LEU A 53 3.25 -16.02 4.08
N THR A 54 2.84 -17.18 3.58
CA THR A 54 3.75 -18.25 3.18
C THR A 54 4.67 -17.80 2.03
N GLY A 55 4.13 -17.03 1.07
CA GLY A 55 4.91 -16.45 -0.03
C GLY A 55 5.99 -15.48 0.44
N LEU A 56 5.81 -14.84 1.59
CA LEU A 56 6.81 -13.99 2.24
C LEU A 56 7.80 -14.79 3.11
N GLY A 57 7.59 -16.10 3.31
CA GLY A 57 8.41 -16.97 4.14
C GLY A 57 7.92 -17.14 5.58
N TRP A 58 6.76 -16.58 5.93
CA TRP A 58 6.19 -16.71 7.26
C TRP A 58 5.47 -18.05 7.45
N THR A 59 5.64 -18.63 8.63
CA THR A 59 4.81 -19.72 9.13
C THR A 59 3.98 -19.17 10.29
N VAL A 60 2.67 -19.29 10.17
CA VAL A 60 1.70 -18.79 11.14
C VAL A 60 0.70 -19.87 11.51
N ASP A 61 -0.06 -19.65 12.58
CA ASP A 61 -1.21 -20.51 12.90
C ASP A 61 -2.21 -20.52 11.73
N THR A 62 -2.92 -21.65 11.56
CA THR A 62 -3.84 -21.84 10.41
C THR A 62 -5.10 -20.97 10.49
N ALA A 63 -5.42 -20.43 11.66
CA ALA A 63 -6.51 -19.49 11.88
C ALA A 63 -6.01 -18.23 12.58
N PRO A 64 -6.63 -17.07 12.35
CA PRO A 64 -6.29 -15.85 13.07
C PRO A 64 -6.64 -15.98 14.55
N VAL A 65 -5.76 -15.51 15.43
CA VAL A 65 -6.03 -15.45 16.88
C VAL A 65 -6.95 -14.31 17.24
N GLU A 66 -7.04 -13.30 16.38
CA GLU A 66 -7.98 -12.19 16.49
C GLU A 66 -8.48 -11.76 15.12
N THR A 67 -9.76 -11.40 15.06
CA THR A 67 -10.37 -10.70 13.91
C THR A 67 -11.12 -9.50 14.45
N LEU A 68 -10.78 -8.30 13.98
CA LEU A 68 -11.33 -7.05 14.47
C LEU A 68 -11.78 -6.16 13.31
N ASP A 69 -13.05 -5.75 13.34
CA ASP A 69 -13.56 -4.68 12.47
C ASP A 69 -13.25 -3.33 13.11
N LEU A 70 -12.61 -2.45 12.37
CA LEU A 70 -12.21 -1.13 12.85
C LEU A 70 -12.41 -0.07 11.76
N GLN A 71 -12.63 1.16 12.21
CA GLN A 71 -12.70 2.34 11.37
C GLN A 71 -11.34 3.02 11.35
N LEU A 72 -10.78 3.23 10.17
CA LEU A 72 -9.56 4.02 10.03
C LEU A 72 -9.85 5.51 10.26
N PRO A 73 -8.91 6.29 10.81
CA PRO A 73 -9.07 7.72 10.98
C PRO A 73 -9.32 8.47 9.67
N ASP A 74 -10.11 9.54 9.73
CA ASP A 74 -10.31 10.44 8.58
C ASP A 74 -9.05 11.26 8.24
N LYS A 75 -8.12 11.36 9.21
CA LYS A 75 -6.83 12.04 9.07
C LYS A 75 -5.73 11.19 9.66
N TRP A 76 -4.57 11.21 9.01
CA TRP A 76 -3.36 10.59 9.53
C TRP A 76 -2.62 11.60 10.41
N GLU A 77 -2.65 11.38 11.72
CA GLU A 77 -2.00 12.21 12.75
C GLU A 77 -1.16 11.31 13.65
N ASP A 78 -0.11 11.87 14.26
CA ASP A 78 0.75 11.20 15.24
C ASP A 78 1.29 9.84 14.74
N ASP A 79 1.10 8.79 15.51
CA ASP A 79 1.60 7.42 15.22
C ASP A 79 1.11 6.86 13.89
N TRP A 80 -0.06 7.31 13.39
CA TRP A 80 -0.58 6.89 12.09
C TRP A 80 0.26 7.39 10.92
N VAL A 81 0.93 8.54 11.07
CA VAL A 81 1.81 9.08 10.01
C VAL A 81 2.98 8.13 9.77
N ASP A 82 3.62 7.65 10.84
CA ASP A 82 4.74 6.72 10.72
C ASP A 82 4.28 5.33 10.27
N TYR A 83 3.10 4.90 10.72
CA TYR A 83 2.48 3.66 10.23
C TYR A 83 2.20 3.71 8.72
N THR A 84 1.67 4.82 8.19
CA THR A 84 1.43 4.95 6.74
C THR A 84 2.73 4.93 5.93
N LYS A 85 3.83 5.48 6.45
CA LYS A 85 5.17 5.38 5.81
C LYS A 85 5.63 3.93 5.75
N LEU A 86 5.52 3.19 6.86
CA LEU A 86 5.86 1.76 6.91
C LEU A 86 5.07 0.97 5.85
N GLN A 87 3.79 1.28 5.65
CA GLN A 87 2.97 0.62 4.65
C GLN A 87 3.39 0.99 3.22
N ALA A 88 3.70 2.26 2.98
CA ALA A 88 4.17 2.74 1.67
C ALA A 88 5.51 2.10 1.26
N GLU A 89 6.44 1.91 2.21
CA GLU A 89 7.72 1.22 2.00
C GLU A 89 7.52 -0.24 1.55
N GLN A 90 6.43 -0.87 1.98
CA GLN A 90 6.03 -2.23 1.58
C GLN A 90 5.24 -2.26 0.27
N GLY A 91 4.91 -1.10 -0.31
CA GLY A 91 4.04 -0.97 -1.49
C GLY A 91 2.57 -1.27 -1.20
N LEU A 92 2.14 -1.15 0.06
CA LEU A 92 0.75 -1.33 0.47
C LEU A 92 0.02 0.01 0.52
N PRO A 93 -1.22 0.10 -0.02
CA PRO A 93 -1.92 1.36 -0.23
C PRO A 93 -2.69 1.86 1.00
N PHE A 94 -2.27 1.52 2.21
CA PHE A 94 -2.98 1.82 3.46
C PHE A 94 -3.40 3.28 3.59
N ALA A 95 -2.53 4.20 3.18
CA ALA A 95 -2.76 5.64 3.28
C ALA A 95 -3.98 6.14 2.47
N ASP A 96 -4.40 5.41 1.45
CA ASP A 96 -5.51 5.77 0.57
C ASP A 96 -6.88 5.44 1.18
N PHE A 97 -6.91 4.69 2.30
CA PHE A 97 -8.13 4.15 2.92
C PHE A 97 -8.58 4.90 4.18
N LYS A 98 -8.30 6.21 4.27
CA LYS A 98 -8.80 7.08 5.35
C LYS A 98 -10.31 6.97 5.51
N GLY A 99 -10.78 6.92 6.76
CA GLY A 99 -12.20 6.88 7.07
C GLY A 99 -12.92 5.59 6.65
N GLN A 100 -12.22 4.58 6.11
CA GLN A 100 -12.85 3.33 5.69
C GLN A 100 -12.97 2.36 6.85
N GLN A 101 -14.03 1.55 6.83
CA GLN A 101 -14.12 0.38 7.68
C GLN A 101 -13.29 -0.74 7.08
N VAL A 102 -12.40 -1.30 7.89
CA VAL A 102 -11.48 -2.37 7.49
C VAL A 102 -11.52 -3.50 8.50
N ARG A 103 -11.10 -4.68 8.08
CA ARG A 103 -10.95 -5.83 8.97
C ARG A 103 -9.49 -6.15 9.17
N ARG A 104 -9.06 -6.21 10.44
CA ARG A 104 -7.74 -6.68 10.82
C ARG A 104 -7.81 -8.15 11.19
N TYR A 105 -6.90 -8.93 10.64
CA TYR A 105 -6.64 -10.33 11.00
C TYR A 105 -5.28 -10.42 11.65
N THR A 106 -5.20 -10.99 12.85
CA THR A 106 -3.97 -11.17 13.60
C THR A 106 -3.62 -12.66 13.68
N TYR A 107 -2.40 -13.02 13.28
CA TYR A 107 -1.89 -14.39 13.31
C TYR A 107 -0.67 -14.48 14.22
N ASN A 108 -0.53 -15.56 15.01
CA ASN A 108 0.73 -15.85 15.67
C ASN A 108 1.76 -16.36 14.66
N VAL A 109 2.98 -15.85 14.75
CA VAL A 109 4.13 -16.30 13.98
C VAL A 109 4.85 -17.40 14.74
N THR A 110 5.19 -18.50 14.05
CA THR A 110 5.87 -19.65 14.66
C THR A 110 7.32 -19.84 14.20
N ASN A 111 7.77 -19.05 13.21
CA ASN A 111 9.11 -19.18 12.64
C ASN A 111 9.95 -17.89 12.67
N TYR A 112 9.68 -16.98 13.62
CA TYR A 112 10.52 -15.78 13.73
C TYR A 112 11.91 -16.14 14.25
N PRO A 113 13.01 -15.69 13.57
CA PRO A 113 14.36 -16.04 13.99
C PRO A 113 14.69 -15.51 15.39
N GLY A 114 15.04 -16.42 16.30
CA GLY A 114 15.47 -16.08 17.67
C GLY A 114 14.36 -15.73 18.67
N ILE A 115 13.08 -15.75 18.27
CA ILE A 115 11.93 -15.52 19.16
C ILE A 115 10.92 -16.65 18.96
N GLU A 116 10.74 -17.50 19.97
CA GLU A 116 9.85 -18.66 19.86
C GLU A 116 8.36 -18.31 19.99
N LYS A 117 8.02 -17.24 20.72
CA LYS A 117 6.64 -16.86 21.03
C LYS A 117 6.50 -15.35 21.15
N GLY A 118 5.26 -14.85 20.98
CA GLY A 118 4.95 -13.44 21.18
C GLY A 118 5.23 -12.57 19.97
N VAL A 119 5.39 -13.16 18.79
CA VAL A 119 5.44 -12.43 17.52
C VAL A 119 4.12 -12.65 16.79
N GLN A 120 3.51 -11.59 16.31
CA GLN A 120 2.25 -11.60 15.59
C GLN A 120 2.35 -10.81 14.29
N ILE A 121 1.57 -11.20 13.31
CA ILE A 121 1.35 -10.47 12.07
C ILE A 121 -0.09 -9.97 12.03
N ASN A 122 -0.26 -8.69 11.74
CA ASN A 122 -1.54 -8.07 11.44
C ASN A 122 -1.67 -7.88 9.93
N LEU A 123 -2.83 -8.22 9.38
CA LEU A 123 -3.21 -7.95 8.00
C LEU A 123 -4.49 -7.12 7.99
N TYR A 124 -4.46 -5.97 7.33
CA TYR A 124 -5.63 -5.08 7.16
C TYR A 124 -6.22 -5.30 5.78
N VAL A 125 -7.50 -5.65 5.76
CA VAL A 125 -8.24 -6.01 4.53
C VAL A 125 -9.45 -5.09 4.38
N TRP A 126 -9.57 -4.50 3.20
CA TRP A 126 -10.72 -3.75 2.75
C TRP A 126 -11.28 -4.40 1.48
N ASP A 127 -12.58 -4.70 1.46
CA ASP A 127 -13.26 -5.32 0.31
C ASP A 127 -12.41 -6.41 -0.41
N GLN A 128 -11.92 -7.37 0.36
CA GLN A 128 -11.06 -8.48 -0.07
C GLN A 128 -9.62 -8.10 -0.45
N GLN A 129 -9.26 -6.81 -0.54
CA GLN A 129 -7.92 -6.34 -0.85
C GLN A 129 -7.10 -6.20 0.43
N LEU A 130 -5.85 -6.67 0.40
CA LEU A 130 -4.84 -6.34 1.41
C LEU A 130 -4.41 -4.89 1.22
N ILE A 131 -4.63 -4.07 2.22
CA ILE A 131 -4.29 -2.64 2.19
C ILE A 131 -3.11 -2.29 3.10
N GLY A 132 -2.85 -3.12 4.11
CA GLY A 132 -1.78 -2.90 5.07
C GLY A 132 -1.44 -4.16 5.83
N GLY A 133 -0.27 -4.15 6.47
CA GLY A 133 0.15 -5.22 7.35
C GLY A 133 1.46 -4.89 8.06
N ASP A 134 1.61 -5.47 9.23
CA ASP A 134 2.78 -5.30 10.07
C ASP A 134 3.04 -6.52 10.94
N LEU A 135 4.23 -6.59 11.43
CA LEU A 135 4.70 -7.58 12.39
C LEU A 135 4.94 -6.88 13.70
N VAL A 136 4.44 -7.43 14.80
CA VAL A 136 4.63 -6.91 16.15
C VAL A 136 5.21 -8.00 17.06
N SER A 137 6.11 -7.61 17.97
CA SER A 137 6.57 -8.44 19.08
C SER A 137 5.97 -7.93 20.37
N LEU A 138 5.35 -8.85 21.14
CA LEU A 138 4.67 -8.54 22.40
C LEU A 138 5.60 -8.65 23.63
N GLY A 139 6.90 -8.93 23.46
CA GLY A 139 7.87 -9.05 24.56
C GLY A 139 8.28 -7.71 25.19
N GLU A 140 9.09 -7.76 26.26
CA GLU A 140 9.60 -6.57 26.98
C GLU A 140 10.33 -5.57 26.07
N ASN A 141 11.02 -6.07 25.02
CA ASN A 141 11.65 -5.27 23.99
C ASN A 141 10.80 -5.32 22.71
N GLY A 142 9.50 -5.05 22.85
CA GLY A 142 8.54 -5.06 21.74
C GLY A 142 8.99 -4.18 20.59
N PHE A 143 8.72 -4.63 19.36
CA PHE A 143 8.99 -3.87 18.15
C PHE A 143 7.84 -4.01 17.16
N GLN A 144 7.77 -3.06 16.23
CA GLN A 144 6.90 -3.11 15.06
C GLN A 144 7.77 -3.04 13.80
N ALA A 145 7.45 -3.85 12.80
CA ALA A 145 8.20 -3.92 11.56
C ALA A 145 7.27 -4.22 10.37
N GLY A 146 7.78 -4.06 9.16
CA GLY A 146 7.09 -4.50 7.95
C GLY A 146 7.05 -6.03 7.81
N LEU A 147 6.26 -6.51 6.85
CA LEU A 147 6.01 -7.93 6.60
C LEU A 147 7.19 -8.69 5.95
N VAL A 148 8.27 -8.01 5.61
CA VAL A 148 9.44 -8.65 4.98
C VAL A 148 10.12 -9.59 5.98
N PHE A 149 10.27 -10.87 5.59
CA PHE A 149 10.97 -11.84 6.42
C PHE A 149 12.43 -11.41 6.65
N PRO A 150 12.91 -11.36 7.91
CA PRO A 150 14.26 -10.92 8.20
C PRO A 150 15.28 -11.87 7.57
N LYS A 151 16.22 -11.31 6.79
CA LYS A 151 17.33 -12.09 6.24
C LYS A 151 18.22 -12.55 7.41
N GLN A 152 18.43 -13.85 7.53
CA GLN A 152 19.41 -14.36 8.48
C GLN A 152 20.78 -13.75 8.14
N GLN A 153 21.32 -12.94 9.03
CA GLN A 153 22.73 -12.56 8.93
C GLN A 153 23.54 -13.84 9.14
N LYS A 154 24.21 -14.32 8.09
CA LYS A 154 25.23 -15.34 8.23
C LYS A 154 26.34 -14.75 9.10
N THR A 155 26.45 -15.23 10.32
CA THR A 155 27.61 -15.05 11.19
C THR A 155 28.78 -15.82 10.62
#